data_6518588538df01398fe956cdb0fa1707
#
_entry.id   6518588538df01398fe956cdb0fa1707
#
_cell.length_a   1.000
_cell.length_b   1.000
_cell.length_c   1.000
_cell.angle_alpha   90.00
_cell.angle_beta   90.00
_cell.angle_gamma   90.00
#
_symmetry.space_group_name_H-M   'P 1'
#
loop_
_entity.id
_entity.type
_entity.pdbx_description
1 polymer ?
#
loop_
_entity_poly.entity_id
_entity_poly.type
_entity_poly.pdbx_seq_one_letter_code
_entity_poly.pdbx_strand_id
1 'polypeptide(L)'
;NMAFGQSKYYVDSLSENTKRGLRQKVRNGDYPTLAPVGYINDSRIKSVIVDKKKSKIIKQAFELYVKGNQRLEDIANFLAKKNIISKRGNIIHKSRATSILSNPFYTGLFRYGGELHEGKHKPIISKKLFDEAQEMLKKRGKPERKPKNEPQPFCGLISCASCGMMITGEYKV
;
A
#
# COMPACT_ATOMS: atom_id res chain seq x y z
N ASN A 1 -41.01 -14.31 -7.50
CA ASN A 1 -40.10 -13.14 -7.30
C ASN A 1 -39.82 -12.79 -5.82
N MET A 2 -40.55 -13.27 -4.83
CA MET A 2 -40.27 -13.07 -3.38
C MET A 2 -38.94 -13.72 -2.95
N ALA A 3 -38.62 -14.93 -3.42
CA ALA A 3 -37.40 -15.63 -3.04
C ALA A 3 -36.12 -14.88 -3.42
N PHE A 4 -36.08 -14.23 -4.57
CA PHE A 4 -34.93 -13.38 -5.00
C PHE A 4 -34.78 -12.13 -4.13
N GLY A 5 -35.88 -11.51 -3.71
CA GLY A 5 -35.84 -10.37 -2.81
C GLY A 5 -35.29 -10.71 -1.44
N GLN A 6 -35.67 -11.85 -0.87
CA GLN A 6 -35.16 -12.34 0.42
C GLN A 6 -33.69 -12.73 0.35
N SER A 7 -33.24 -13.40 -0.73
CA SER A 7 -31.83 -13.75 -0.92
C SER A 7 -30.95 -12.51 -1.01
N LYS A 8 -31.35 -11.49 -1.78
CA LYS A 8 -30.65 -10.23 -1.90
C LYS A 8 -30.55 -9.51 -0.56
N TYR A 9 -31.70 -9.38 0.14
CA TYR A 9 -31.71 -8.75 1.47
C TYR A 9 -30.78 -9.43 2.47
N TYR A 10 -30.74 -10.77 2.47
CA TYR A 10 -29.84 -11.52 3.34
C TYR A 10 -28.36 -11.21 3.06
N VAL A 11 -27.96 -11.21 1.77
CA VAL A 11 -26.57 -10.91 1.36
C VAL A 11 -26.20 -9.46 1.72
N ASP A 12 -27.09 -8.52 1.46
CA ASP A 12 -26.86 -7.10 1.76
C ASP A 12 -26.73 -6.88 3.28
N SER A 13 -27.60 -7.50 4.07
CA SER A 13 -27.56 -7.46 5.53
C SER A 13 -26.26 -8.06 6.09
N LEU A 14 -25.84 -9.22 5.55
CA LEU A 14 -24.56 -9.85 5.95
C LEU A 14 -23.36 -8.96 5.62
N SER A 15 -23.37 -8.35 4.43
CA SER A 15 -22.32 -7.41 4.02
C SER A 15 -22.23 -6.21 4.96
N GLU A 16 -23.36 -5.62 5.30
CA GLU A 16 -23.40 -4.44 6.19
C GLU A 16 -22.97 -4.80 7.63
N ASN A 17 -23.42 -5.92 8.16
CA ASN A 17 -23.00 -6.41 9.47
C ASN A 17 -21.50 -6.67 9.52
N THR A 18 -20.93 -7.25 8.47
CA THR A 18 -19.47 -7.46 8.36
C THR A 18 -18.73 -6.12 8.33
N LYS A 19 -19.17 -5.17 7.52
CA LYS A 19 -18.57 -3.82 7.45
C LYS A 19 -18.63 -3.11 8.79
N ARG A 20 -19.77 -3.22 9.50
CA ARG A 20 -19.96 -2.63 10.84
C ARG A 20 -18.96 -3.23 11.83
N GLY A 21 -18.81 -4.55 11.84
CA GLY A 21 -17.82 -5.23 12.69
C GLY A 21 -16.38 -4.82 12.39
N LEU A 22 -16.01 -4.65 11.11
CA LEU A 22 -14.68 -4.17 10.72
C LEU A 22 -14.44 -2.72 11.16
N ARG A 23 -15.42 -1.82 10.97
CA ARG A 23 -15.35 -0.43 11.44
C ARG A 23 -15.17 -0.36 12.96
N GLN A 24 -15.88 -1.24 13.71
CA GLN A 24 -15.73 -1.29 15.15
C GLN A 24 -14.32 -1.72 15.58
N LYS A 25 -13.72 -2.72 14.91
CA LYS A 25 -12.31 -3.09 15.15
C LYS A 25 -11.37 -1.91 14.92
N VAL A 26 -11.56 -1.18 13.81
CA VAL A 26 -10.74 0.00 13.48
C VAL A 26 -10.85 1.07 14.57
N ARG A 27 -12.07 1.38 15.04
CA ARG A 27 -12.29 2.33 16.15
C ARG A 27 -11.60 1.91 17.44
N ASN A 28 -11.51 0.60 17.66
CA ASN A 28 -10.78 0.04 18.81
C ASN A 28 -9.25 0.04 18.62
N GLY A 29 -8.73 0.49 17.48
CA GLY A 29 -7.30 0.43 17.14
C GLY A 29 -6.81 -0.96 16.73
N ASP A 30 -7.72 -1.92 16.51
CA ASP A 30 -7.36 -3.26 16.07
C ASP A 30 -7.34 -3.34 14.55
N TYR A 31 -6.25 -3.85 13.98
CA TYR A 31 -6.12 -4.00 12.53
C TYR A 31 -7.09 -5.07 11.99
N PRO A 32 -8.00 -4.72 11.07
CA PRO A 32 -9.08 -5.61 10.67
C PRO A 32 -8.68 -6.69 9.66
N THR A 33 -7.51 -6.56 9.04
CA THR A 33 -7.06 -7.45 7.98
C THR A 33 -5.81 -8.24 8.36
N LEU A 34 -5.18 -8.89 7.39
CA LEU A 34 -3.97 -9.68 7.60
C LEU A 34 -2.77 -8.77 7.83
N ALA A 35 -2.07 -8.98 8.93
CA ALA A 35 -0.87 -8.24 9.30
C ALA A 35 0.21 -8.28 8.19
N PRO A 36 0.93 -7.17 7.97
CA PRO A 36 2.07 -7.11 7.05
C PRO A 36 3.25 -7.96 7.57
N VAL A 37 4.22 -8.17 6.68
CA VAL A 37 5.44 -8.92 7.01
C VAL A 37 6.16 -8.25 8.19
N GLY A 38 6.64 -9.06 9.14
CA GLY A 38 7.22 -8.56 10.40
C GLY A 38 6.24 -8.65 11.58
N TYR A 39 4.99 -8.96 11.29
CA TYR A 39 3.93 -9.18 12.28
C TYR A 39 3.19 -10.49 12.04
N ILE A 40 2.54 -10.99 13.07
CA ILE A 40 1.72 -12.19 13.08
C ILE A 40 0.35 -11.87 13.67
N ASN A 41 -0.71 -12.37 13.05
CA ASN A 41 -2.04 -12.31 13.65
C ASN A 41 -2.13 -13.43 14.69
N ASP A 42 -2.30 -13.08 15.95
CA ASP A 42 -2.57 -14.04 17.02
C ASP A 42 -4.08 -14.24 17.15
N SER A 43 -4.53 -15.45 16.86
CA SER A 43 -5.95 -15.84 16.94
C SER A 43 -6.47 -15.90 18.37
N ARG A 44 -5.58 -16.11 19.35
CA ARG A 44 -5.95 -16.22 20.77
C ARG A 44 -6.30 -14.87 21.35
N ILE A 45 -5.46 -13.87 21.07
CA ILE A 45 -5.62 -12.49 21.57
C ILE A 45 -6.44 -11.66 20.57
N LYS A 46 -6.72 -12.17 19.36
CA LYS A 46 -7.37 -11.48 18.23
C LYS A 46 -6.69 -10.17 17.85
N SER A 47 -5.39 -10.08 18.09
CA SER A 47 -4.58 -8.89 17.85
C SER A 47 -3.32 -9.20 17.02
N VAL A 48 -2.64 -8.13 16.59
CA VAL A 48 -1.40 -8.24 15.81
C VAL A 48 -0.19 -8.12 16.75
N ILE A 49 0.69 -9.11 16.72
CA ILE A 49 1.92 -9.15 17.50
C ILE A 49 3.16 -9.09 16.59
N VAL A 50 4.28 -8.64 17.15
CA VAL A 50 5.55 -8.52 16.43
C VAL A 50 6.22 -9.91 16.29
N ASP A 51 6.59 -10.28 15.08
CA ASP A 51 7.44 -11.43 14.81
C ASP A 51 8.90 -11.07 15.15
N LYS A 52 9.45 -11.66 16.23
CA LYS A 52 10.80 -11.35 16.71
C LYS A 52 11.92 -11.56 15.67
N LYS A 53 11.76 -12.50 14.75
CA LYS A 53 12.76 -12.80 13.71
C LYS A 53 12.60 -11.85 12.53
N LYS A 54 11.39 -11.77 11.98
CA LYS A 54 11.13 -10.97 10.78
C LYS A 54 11.17 -9.47 11.04
N SER A 55 10.81 -9.01 12.23
CA SER A 55 10.85 -7.58 12.59
C SER A 55 12.26 -7.01 12.53
N LYS A 56 13.27 -7.77 13.00
CA LYS A 56 14.68 -7.35 12.93
C LYS A 56 15.13 -7.16 11.47
N ILE A 57 14.71 -8.07 10.59
CA ILE A 57 15.06 -8.01 9.15
C ILE A 57 14.40 -6.79 8.50
N ILE A 58 13.13 -6.53 8.82
CA ILE A 58 12.43 -5.33 8.31
C ILE A 58 13.11 -4.06 8.79
N LYS A 59 13.46 -3.96 10.08
CA LYS A 59 14.19 -2.80 10.61
C LYS A 59 15.53 -2.59 9.88
N GLN A 60 16.32 -3.65 9.69
CA GLN A 60 17.56 -3.59 8.92
C GLN A 60 17.35 -3.14 7.48
N ALA A 61 16.24 -3.57 6.82
CA ALA A 61 15.94 -3.12 5.46
C ALA A 61 15.68 -1.61 5.38
N PHE A 62 14.99 -1.03 6.36
CA PHE A 62 14.80 0.42 6.47
C PHE A 62 16.13 1.15 6.69
N GLU A 63 16.95 0.68 7.64
CA GLU A 63 18.26 1.26 7.94
C GLU A 63 19.19 1.23 6.72
N LEU A 64 19.24 0.11 6.00
CA LEU A 64 20.02 -0.03 4.77
C LEU A 64 19.57 0.94 3.67
N TYR A 65 18.24 1.11 3.54
CA TYR A 65 17.69 2.01 2.53
C TYR A 65 17.99 3.48 2.82
N VAL A 66 17.86 3.89 4.08
CA VAL A 66 18.11 5.27 4.53
C VAL A 66 19.60 5.65 4.42
N LYS A 67 20.54 4.72 4.63
CA LYS A 67 21.98 4.95 4.40
C LYS A 67 22.32 5.42 2.98
N GLY A 68 21.41 5.29 2.04
CA GLY A 68 21.51 5.90 0.71
C GLY A 68 22.33 5.13 -0.32
N ASN A 69 23.03 4.06 0.04
CA ASN A 69 23.92 3.30 -0.87
C ASN A 69 23.20 2.13 -1.59
N GLN A 70 21.95 1.85 -1.24
CA GLN A 70 21.22 0.68 -1.74
C GLN A 70 20.03 1.12 -2.60
N ARG A 71 19.82 0.43 -3.74
CA ARG A 71 18.64 0.59 -4.59
C ARG A 71 17.49 -0.26 -4.05
N LEU A 72 16.27 -0.01 -4.51
CA LEU A 72 15.10 -0.82 -4.15
C LEU A 72 15.25 -2.30 -4.53
N GLU A 73 16.00 -2.58 -5.59
CA GLU A 73 16.33 -3.94 -6.02
C GLU A 73 17.25 -4.65 -5.04
N ASP A 74 18.24 -3.93 -4.49
CA ASP A 74 19.16 -4.46 -3.48
C ASP A 74 18.43 -4.79 -2.19
N ILE A 75 17.47 -3.94 -1.78
CA ILE A 75 16.59 -4.22 -0.64
C ILE A 75 15.70 -5.44 -0.91
N ALA A 76 15.15 -5.56 -2.11
CA ALA A 76 14.37 -6.74 -2.49
C ALA A 76 15.21 -8.03 -2.42
N ASN A 77 16.44 -7.99 -2.96
CA ASN A 77 17.39 -9.10 -2.90
C ASN A 77 17.81 -9.43 -1.46
N PHE A 78 18.03 -8.42 -0.62
CA PHE A 78 18.32 -8.59 0.80
C PHE A 78 17.17 -9.33 1.51
N LEU A 79 15.92 -8.90 1.29
CA LEU A 79 14.73 -9.54 1.86
C LEU A 79 14.57 -10.98 1.38
N ALA A 80 14.82 -11.24 0.08
CA ALA A 80 14.78 -12.56 -0.51
C ALA A 80 15.84 -13.49 0.12
N LYS A 81 17.09 -13.05 0.25
CA LYS A 81 18.19 -13.78 0.91
C LYS A 81 17.88 -14.13 2.36
N LYS A 82 17.09 -13.32 3.05
CA LYS A 82 16.63 -13.56 4.42
C LYS A 82 15.34 -14.39 4.51
N ASN A 83 14.94 -15.05 3.42
CA ASN A 83 13.70 -15.83 3.32
C ASN A 83 12.42 -15.05 3.69
N ILE A 84 12.41 -13.75 3.45
CA ILE A 84 11.20 -12.97 3.50
C ILE A 84 10.49 -13.14 2.17
N ILE A 85 9.60 -14.11 2.13
CA ILE A 85 8.79 -14.46 0.95
C ILE A 85 7.37 -13.89 1.09
N SER A 86 6.70 -13.73 -0.03
CA SER A 86 5.27 -13.40 -0.03
C SER A 86 4.45 -14.57 0.53
N LYS A 87 3.19 -14.32 0.91
CA LYS A 87 2.27 -15.37 1.38
C LYS A 87 2.10 -16.54 0.39
N ARG A 88 2.36 -16.31 -0.90
CA ARG A 88 2.29 -17.30 -1.98
C ARG A 88 3.64 -17.99 -2.25
N GLY A 89 4.65 -17.78 -1.40
CA GLY A 89 5.97 -18.38 -1.60
C GLY A 89 6.85 -17.66 -2.63
N ASN A 90 6.38 -16.58 -3.25
CA ASN A 90 7.14 -15.88 -4.29
C ASN A 90 8.20 -14.96 -3.69
N ILE A 91 9.30 -14.78 -4.42
CA ILE A 91 10.37 -13.82 -4.11
C ILE A 91 9.81 -12.39 -4.07
N ILE A 92 10.38 -11.58 -3.19
CA ILE A 92 10.00 -10.17 -3.07
C ILE A 92 10.62 -9.38 -4.21
N HIS A 93 9.77 -8.86 -5.09
CA HIS A 93 10.17 -7.94 -6.15
C HIS A 93 10.27 -6.49 -5.65
N LYS A 94 10.90 -5.63 -6.44
CA LYS A 94 11.06 -4.19 -6.20
C LYS A 94 9.77 -3.47 -5.77
N SER A 95 8.66 -3.74 -6.44
CA SER A 95 7.36 -3.15 -6.09
C SER A 95 6.90 -3.51 -4.67
N ARG A 96 7.20 -4.74 -4.23
CA ARG A 96 6.88 -5.17 -2.88
C ARG A 96 7.81 -4.55 -1.83
N ALA A 97 9.09 -4.38 -2.15
CA ALA A 97 10.03 -3.64 -1.30
C ALA A 97 9.56 -2.19 -1.10
N THR A 98 9.13 -1.51 -2.17
CA THR A 98 8.51 -0.18 -2.08
C THR A 98 7.27 -0.19 -1.18
N SER A 99 6.35 -1.15 -1.37
CA SER A 99 5.17 -1.29 -0.50
C SER A 99 5.51 -1.50 0.97
N ILE A 100 6.60 -2.23 1.27
CA ILE A 100 7.08 -2.42 2.66
C ILE A 100 7.61 -1.09 3.19
N LEU A 101 8.50 -0.41 2.46
CA LEU A 101 9.11 0.85 2.90
C LEU A 101 8.11 2.00 3.02
N SER A 102 7.00 1.99 2.27
CA SER A 102 5.96 3.04 2.31
C SER A 102 4.79 2.73 3.24
N ASN A 103 4.81 1.60 3.95
CA ASN A 103 3.69 1.19 4.79
C ASN A 103 3.80 1.81 6.20
N PRO A 104 2.87 2.70 6.60
CA PRO A 104 2.89 3.32 7.92
C PRO A 104 2.65 2.33 9.07
N PHE A 105 2.23 1.11 8.78
CA PHE A 105 1.98 0.08 9.77
C PHE A 105 3.19 -0.18 10.68
N TYR A 106 4.39 -0.04 10.17
CA TYR A 106 5.61 -0.25 10.93
C TYR A 106 5.88 0.81 12.00
N THR A 107 5.20 1.95 11.93
CA THR A 107 5.28 3.04 12.93
C THR A 107 4.16 3.00 13.98
N GLY A 108 3.27 2.00 13.92
CA GLY A 108 2.11 1.91 14.81
C GLY A 108 0.82 2.50 14.24
N LEU A 109 0.86 3.03 13.02
CA LEU A 109 -0.31 3.56 12.30
C LEU A 109 -0.77 2.58 11.24
N PHE A 110 -2.06 2.55 10.90
CA PHE A 110 -2.55 1.76 9.78
C PHE A 110 -3.58 2.50 8.93
N ARG A 111 -3.69 2.12 7.68
CA ARG A 111 -4.69 2.67 6.76
C ARG A 111 -5.89 1.74 6.65
N TYR A 112 -7.07 2.32 6.78
CA TYR A 112 -8.34 1.64 6.51
C TYR A 112 -9.34 2.63 5.92
N GLY A 113 -10.03 2.25 4.83
CA GLY A 113 -10.99 3.12 4.17
C GLY A 113 -10.43 4.44 3.61
N GLY A 114 -9.11 4.52 3.37
CA GLY A 114 -8.43 5.75 2.92
C GLY A 114 -7.89 6.61 4.06
N GLU A 115 -8.30 6.37 5.30
CA GLU A 115 -7.90 7.13 6.48
C GLU A 115 -6.76 6.45 7.26
N LEU A 116 -5.98 7.24 8.00
CA LEU A 116 -4.95 6.79 8.91
C LEU A 116 -5.53 6.68 10.33
N HIS A 117 -5.31 5.52 10.94
CA HIS A 117 -5.75 5.21 12.30
C HIS A 117 -4.57 4.82 13.18
N GLU A 118 -4.65 5.13 14.47
CA GLU A 118 -3.70 4.65 15.45
C GLU A 118 -3.96 3.18 15.79
N GLY A 119 -2.90 2.37 15.71
CA GLY A 119 -2.96 0.94 16.01
C GLY A 119 -2.47 0.61 17.40
N LYS A 120 -3.09 -0.39 18.04
CA LYS A 120 -2.61 -0.96 19.31
C LYS A 120 -1.36 -1.82 19.16
N HIS A 121 -0.97 -2.13 17.92
CA HIS A 121 0.19 -2.97 17.65
C HIS A 121 1.50 -2.22 17.93
N LYS A 122 2.49 -2.94 18.43
CA LYS A 122 3.80 -2.37 18.75
C LYS A 122 4.55 -1.97 17.48
N PRO A 123 5.08 -0.74 17.36
CA PRO A 123 5.86 -0.32 16.21
C PRO A 123 7.20 -1.08 16.14
N ILE A 124 7.66 -1.39 14.91
CA ILE A 124 8.97 -2.00 14.63
C ILE A 124 10.04 -0.95 14.43
N ILE A 125 9.67 0.19 13.84
CA ILE A 125 10.58 1.30 13.54
C ILE A 125 10.09 2.60 14.16
N SER A 126 11.00 3.55 14.36
CA SER A 126 10.65 4.89 14.80
C SER A 126 10.06 5.71 13.65
N LYS A 127 9.23 6.71 13.99
CA LYS A 127 8.66 7.64 13.01
C LYS A 127 9.77 8.35 12.22
N LYS A 128 10.85 8.76 12.89
CA LYS A 128 11.99 9.42 12.26
C LYS A 128 12.60 8.57 11.13
N LEU A 129 12.90 7.30 11.39
CA LEU A 129 13.46 6.39 10.37
C LEU A 129 12.49 6.16 9.21
N PHE A 130 11.18 6.13 9.48
CA PHE A 130 10.16 6.04 8.45
C PHE A 130 10.14 7.28 7.56
N ASP A 131 10.14 8.48 8.16
CA ASP A 131 10.10 9.75 7.43
C ASP A 131 11.35 9.91 6.55
N GLU A 132 12.54 9.58 7.06
CA GLU A 132 13.79 9.55 6.29
C GLU A 132 13.68 8.59 5.07
N ALA A 133 13.07 7.41 5.27
CA ALA A 133 12.84 6.47 4.16
C ALA A 133 11.85 7.04 3.12
N GLN A 134 10.79 7.76 3.55
CA GLN A 134 9.87 8.42 2.61
C GLN A 134 10.55 9.53 1.81
N GLU A 135 11.41 10.35 2.43
CA GLU A 135 12.20 11.36 1.73
C GLU A 135 13.11 10.74 0.66
N MET A 136 13.77 9.63 1.00
CA MET A 136 14.61 8.91 0.04
C MET A 136 13.79 8.30 -1.10
N LEU A 137 12.59 7.79 -0.82
CA LEU A 137 11.67 7.32 -1.85
C LEU A 137 11.23 8.44 -2.78
N LYS A 138 10.92 9.63 -2.26
CA LYS A 138 10.57 10.82 -3.06
C LYS A 138 11.74 11.29 -3.91
N LYS A 139 12.93 11.44 -3.33
CA LYS A 139 14.15 11.86 -4.05
C LYS A 139 14.51 10.94 -5.22
N ARG A 140 14.30 9.64 -5.06
CA ARG A 140 14.61 8.62 -6.07
C ARG A 140 13.41 8.23 -6.95
N GLY A 141 12.22 8.70 -6.59
CA GLY A 141 10.99 8.51 -7.37
C GLY A 141 11.10 9.21 -8.72
N LYS A 142 10.37 8.69 -9.72
CA LYS A 142 10.15 9.45 -10.93
C LYS A 142 9.37 10.72 -10.57
N PRO A 143 9.74 11.89 -11.09
CA PRO A 143 8.95 13.09 -10.92
C PRO A 143 7.50 12.79 -11.35
N GLU A 144 6.55 13.30 -10.59
CA GLU A 144 5.15 13.21 -10.99
C GLU A 144 5.04 13.76 -12.40
N ARG A 145 4.45 12.96 -13.29
CA ARG A 145 4.12 13.47 -14.62
C ARG A 145 3.18 14.64 -14.38
N LYS A 146 3.63 15.85 -14.71
CA LYS A 146 2.72 17.00 -14.77
C LYS A 146 1.49 16.54 -15.56
N PRO A 147 0.27 16.81 -15.08
CA PRO A 147 -0.91 16.49 -15.88
C PRO A 147 -0.63 17.03 -17.27
N LYS A 148 -0.72 16.17 -18.26
CA LYS A 148 -0.55 16.57 -19.66
C LYS A 148 -1.45 17.78 -19.85
N ASN A 149 -0.86 18.83 -20.38
CA ASN A 149 -1.45 20.11 -20.71
C ASN A 149 -2.97 20.09 -20.72
N GLU A 150 -3.57 21.14 -20.14
CA GLU A 150 -5.00 21.39 -20.29
C GLU A 150 -5.41 21.03 -21.72
N PRO A 151 -6.49 20.25 -21.89
CA PRO A 151 -6.88 19.81 -23.22
C PRO A 151 -7.02 21.05 -24.08
N GLN A 152 -6.20 21.15 -25.12
CA GLN A 152 -6.26 22.27 -26.06
C GLN A 152 -7.69 22.36 -26.61
N PRO A 153 -8.19 23.58 -26.86
CA PRO A 153 -9.47 23.75 -27.52
C PRO A 153 -9.54 22.86 -28.76
N PHE A 154 -10.65 22.15 -28.91
CA PHE A 154 -10.89 21.21 -30.03
C PHE A 154 -10.12 19.87 -29.97
N CYS A 155 -9.26 19.57 -28.98
CA CYS A 155 -8.72 18.24 -28.80
C CYS A 155 -9.85 17.22 -28.56
N GLY A 156 -9.87 16.16 -29.39
CA GLY A 156 -10.91 15.14 -29.35
C GLY A 156 -12.20 15.48 -30.13
N LEU A 157 -12.31 16.66 -30.70
CA LEU A 157 -13.47 17.08 -31.52
C LEU A 157 -13.18 17.08 -33.03
N ILE A 158 -11.91 17.19 -33.40
CA ILE A 158 -11.50 17.28 -34.81
C ILE A 158 -10.73 16.01 -35.19
N SER A 159 -11.12 15.39 -36.31
CA SER A 159 -10.41 14.26 -36.90
C SER A 159 -9.89 14.65 -38.31
N CYS A 160 -8.77 14.05 -38.70
CA CYS A 160 -8.20 14.23 -40.03
C CYS A 160 -9.13 13.64 -41.08
N ALA A 161 -9.49 14.40 -42.11
CA ALA A 161 -10.36 13.95 -43.20
C ALA A 161 -9.74 12.82 -44.05
N SER A 162 -8.39 12.74 -44.11
CA SER A 162 -7.69 11.74 -44.92
C SER A 162 -7.50 10.40 -44.18
N CYS A 163 -7.15 10.42 -42.90
CA CYS A 163 -6.79 9.19 -42.15
C CYS A 163 -7.71 8.90 -40.95
N GLY A 164 -8.67 9.75 -40.63
CA GLY A 164 -9.61 9.57 -39.53
C GLY A 164 -9.00 9.71 -38.14
N MET A 165 -7.69 9.96 -37.99
CA MET A 165 -7.04 10.11 -36.69
C MET A 165 -7.42 11.44 -36.03
N MET A 166 -7.55 11.44 -34.69
CA MET A 166 -7.82 12.65 -33.92
C MET A 166 -6.64 13.61 -33.97
N ILE A 167 -6.94 14.87 -34.19
CA ILE A 167 -5.97 15.97 -34.15
C ILE A 167 -5.73 16.37 -32.69
N THR A 168 -4.46 16.42 -32.28
CA THR A 168 -4.04 16.88 -30.96
C THR A 168 -3.26 18.19 -31.08
N GLY A 169 -3.53 19.15 -30.20
CA GLY A 169 -2.77 20.40 -30.13
C GLY A 169 -1.48 20.22 -29.33
N GLU A 170 -0.38 20.84 -29.79
CA GLU A 170 0.90 20.89 -29.11
C GLU A 170 1.38 22.35 -29.02
N TYR A 171 1.88 22.75 -27.85
CA TYR A 171 2.62 24.00 -27.74
C TYR A 171 4.06 23.77 -28.15
N LYS A 172 4.51 24.40 -29.20
CA LYS A 172 5.91 24.45 -29.61
C LYS A 172 6.54 25.69 -28.94
N VAL A 173 7.48 25.46 -28.03
CA VAL A 173 8.31 26.51 -27.42
C VAL A 173 9.52 26.78 -28.31
#